data_cd7485648ad9fd4c6a5d6915f09f62e1
#
_entry.id   cd7485648ad9fd4c6a5d6915f09f62e1
#
_cell.length_a   1.000
_cell.length_b   1.000
_cell.length_c   1.000
_cell.angle_alpha   90.00
_cell.angle_beta   90.00
_cell.angle_gamma   90.00
#
_symmetry.space_group_name_H-M   'P 1'
#
loop_
_entity.id
_entity.type
_entity.pdbx_description
1 polymer ?
#
loop_
_entity_poly.entity_id
_entity_poly.type
_entity_poly.pdbx_seq_one_letter_code
_entity_poly.pdbx_strand_id
1 'polypeptide(L)'
;VFTFDENGPTKSKSFPLGSSRMAKEYVSGEIHTAEEASEIMRRVKSELAGAGFAPAGGRLLAMGGTAKAVNRLYRFTTKNSGALSTETLSAMLGVICEQPEEALDLFTDVEPKRAHTLAPGLAVLTALTEYMNCSEMDVYPVGVREGFLEALLEQPPQEPDDIISYILGLSK
;
A
#
# COMPACT_ATOMS: atom_id res chain seq x y z
N VAL A 1 -7.65 3.94 3.06
CA VAL A 1 -7.96 4.38 1.68
C VAL A 1 -8.72 5.69 1.75
N PHE A 2 -8.32 6.63 0.90
CA PHE A 2 -8.97 7.91 0.71
C PHE A 2 -9.30 8.07 -0.77
N THR A 3 -10.44 8.66 -1.08
CA THR A 3 -10.75 9.17 -2.41
C THR A 3 -10.79 10.69 -2.38
N PHE A 4 -10.30 11.31 -3.45
CA PHE A 4 -10.22 12.76 -3.60
C PHE A 4 -10.83 13.17 -4.93
N ASP A 5 -11.37 14.36 -4.96
CA ASP A 5 -11.69 15.11 -6.16
C ASP A 5 -11.03 16.51 -6.11
N GLU A 6 -11.37 17.37 -7.02
CA GLU A 6 -10.86 18.75 -7.08
C GLU A 6 -11.19 19.62 -5.84
N ASN A 7 -12.18 19.20 -5.05
CA ASN A 7 -12.61 19.89 -3.83
C ASN A 7 -11.99 19.29 -2.55
N GLY A 8 -11.23 18.21 -2.66
CA GLY A 8 -10.55 17.55 -1.55
C GLY A 8 -11.01 16.12 -1.27
N PRO A 9 -10.80 15.62 -0.04
CA PRO A 9 -11.14 14.24 0.30
C PRO A 9 -12.65 14.03 0.33
N THR A 10 -13.15 13.07 -0.48
CA THR A 10 -14.57 12.74 -0.60
C THR A 10 -14.98 11.57 0.28
N LYS A 11 -14.07 10.62 0.52
CA LYS A 11 -14.31 9.45 1.36
C LYS A 11 -13.02 8.95 1.97
N SER A 12 -13.09 8.49 3.22
CA SER A 12 -11.97 7.86 3.89
C SER A 12 -12.41 6.67 4.73
N LYS A 13 -11.62 5.60 4.74
CA LYS A 13 -11.78 4.47 5.64
C LYS A 13 -10.46 3.75 5.86
N SER A 14 -10.21 3.36 7.12
CA SER A 14 -9.13 2.44 7.48
C SER A 14 -9.62 1.00 7.35
N PHE A 15 -8.77 0.14 6.78
CA PHE A 15 -9.04 -1.27 6.59
C PHE A 15 -7.95 -2.13 7.24
N PRO A 16 -8.28 -3.30 7.77
CA PRO A 16 -7.29 -4.23 8.32
C PRO A 16 -6.58 -5.03 7.22
N LEU A 17 -6.03 -4.35 6.21
CA LEU A 17 -5.45 -4.92 4.99
C LEU A 17 -3.93 -4.68 4.88
N GLY A 18 -3.25 -4.45 6.00
CA GLY A 18 -1.79 -4.27 5.98
C GLY A 18 -1.04 -5.54 5.59
N SER A 19 0.10 -5.40 4.88
CA SER A 19 0.89 -6.51 4.34
C SER A 19 1.24 -7.57 5.40
N SER A 20 1.64 -7.15 6.61
CA SER A 20 1.95 -8.09 7.71
C SER A 20 0.72 -8.86 8.19
N ARG A 21 -0.46 -8.25 8.18
CA ARG A 21 -1.70 -8.94 8.53
C ARG A 21 -2.09 -9.93 7.45
N MET A 22 -2.03 -9.52 6.19
CA MET A 22 -2.34 -10.41 5.07
C MET A 22 -1.38 -11.59 5.02
N ALA A 23 -0.08 -11.38 5.25
CA ALA A 23 0.87 -12.46 5.38
C ALA A 23 0.45 -13.45 6.49
N LYS A 24 0.13 -12.94 7.68
CA LYS A 24 -0.25 -13.79 8.82
C LYS A 24 -1.57 -14.56 8.63
N GLU A 25 -2.54 -13.96 7.94
CA GLU A 25 -3.87 -14.54 7.77
C GLU A 25 -3.96 -15.51 6.57
N TYR A 26 -3.17 -15.30 5.53
CA TYR A 26 -3.32 -15.99 4.24
C TYR A 26 -2.10 -16.77 3.79
N VAL A 27 -0.90 -16.49 4.31
CA VAL A 27 0.32 -17.21 3.89
C VAL A 27 0.62 -18.31 4.88
N SER A 28 0.58 -19.56 4.41
CA SER A 28 0.72 -20.73 5.27
C SER A 28 2.16 -21.19 5.44
N GLY A 29 3.08 -20.77 4.55
CA GLY A 29 4.47 -21.17 4.53
C GLY A 29 5.43 -19.99 4.45
N GLU A 30 6.66 -20.26 4.03
CA GLU A 30 7.65 -19.21 3.74
C GLU A 30 7.46 -18.63 2.34
N ILE A 31 6.85 -19.39 1.46
CA ILE A 31 6.68 -19.11 0.03
C ILE A 31 5.21 -18.77 -0.23
N HIS A 32 5.00 -17.67 -0.95
CA HIS A 32 3.68 -17.18 -1.30
C HIS A 32 3.14 -17.88 -2.56
N THR A 33 1.91 -18.38 -2.52
CA THR A 33 1.27 -19.07 -3.65
C THR A 33 0.30 -18.19 -4.43
N ALA A 34 -0.04 -18.60 -5.65
CA ALA A 34 -1.02 -17.90 -6.48
C ALA A 34 -2.44 -17.92 -5.86
N GLU A 35 -2.80 -19.02 -5.20
CA GLU A 35 -4.06 -19.16 -4.48
C GLU A 35 -4.15 -18.14 -3.32
N GLU A 36 -3.10 -18.06 -2.52
CA GLU A 36 -3.01 -17.10 -1.40
C GLU A 36 -3.08 -15.65 -1.89
N ALA A 37 -2.38 -15.32 -2.99
CA ALA A 37 -2.48 -14.02 -3.64
C ALA A 37 -3.92 -13.69 -4.06
N SER A 38 -4.58 -14.65 -4.71
CA SER A 38 -5.96 -14.51 -5.18
C SER A 38 -6.94 -14.31 -4.02
N GLU A 39 -6.73 -15.02 -2.90
CA GLU A 39 -7.54 -14.84 -1.69
C GLU A 39 -7.37 -13.45 -1.05
N ILE A 40 -6.12 -12.98 -0.97
CA ILE A 40 -5.83 -11.61 -0.49
C ILE A 40 -6.53 -10.58 -1.40
N MET A 41 -6.39 -10.72 -2.71
CA MET A 41 -7.03 -9.79 -3.66
C MET A 41 -8.55 -9.80 -3.54
N ARG A 42 -9.17 -10.97 -3.40
CA ARG A 42 -10.62 -11.12 -3.19
C ARG A 42 -11.05 -10.43 -1.88
N ARG A 43 -10.28 -10.61 -0.80
CA ARG A 43 -10.54 -9.96 0.49
C ARG A 43 -10.51 -8.44 0.36
N VAL A 44 -9.48 -7.89 -0.29
CA VAL A 44 -9.37 -6.44 -0.52
C VAL A 44 -10.58 -5.90 -1.28
N LYS A 45 -10.93 -6.53 -2.40
CA LYS A 45 -12.07 -6.11 -3.23
C LYS A 45 -13.39 -6.18 -2.47
N SER A 46 -13.60 -7.24 -1.68
CA SER A 46 -14.79 -7.40 -0.82
C SER A 46 -14.89 -6.32 0.26
N GLU A 47 -13.79 -5.99 0.93
CA GLU A 47 -13.77 -4.92 1.95
C GLU A 47 -14.08 -3.55 1.37
N LEU A 48 -13.54 -3.23 0.19
CA LEU A 48 -13.81 -1.97 -0.51
C LEU A 48 -15.28 -1.88 -0.92
N ALA A 49 -15.81 -2.94 -1.53
CA ALA A 49 -17.22 -3.03 -1.92
C ALA A 49 -18.15 -2.89 -0.72
N GLY A 50 -17.90 -3.67 0.35
CA GLY A 50 -18.68 -3.62 1.59
C GLY A 50 -18.64 -2.26 2.30
N ALA A 51 -17.59 -1.48 2.07
CA ALA A 51 -17.49 -0.10 2.55
C ALA A 51 -18.09 0.93 1.58
N GLY A 52 -18.64 0.49 0.46
CA GLY A 52 -19.26 1.35 -0.55
C GLY A 52 -18.25 2.23 -1.30
N PHE A 53 -16.99 1.78 -1.45
CA PHE A 53 -16.09 2.41 -2.42
C PHE A 53 -16.51 1.98 -3.82
N ALA A 54 -16.56 2.93 -4.73
CA ALA A 54 -16.82 2.70 -6.15
C ALA A 54 -15.54 2.92 -6.96
N PRO A 55 -15.37 2.29 -8.12
CA PRO A 55 -14.29 2.61 -9.04
C PRO A 55 -14.25 4.10 -9.35
N ALA A 56 -13.12 4.74 -9.11
CA ALA A 56 -12.93 6.18 -9.29
C ALA A 56 -12.12 6.51 -10.55
N GLY A 57 -11.37 5.53 -11.07
CA GLY A 57 -10.42 5.77 -12.16
C GLY A 57 -9.20 6.58 -11.72
N GLY A 58 -8.44 7.08 -12.69
CA GLY A 58 -7.31 7.96 -12.44
C GLY A 58 -6.07 7.23 -11.90
N ARG A 59 -5.44 7.79 -10.87
CA ARG A 59 -4.16 7.33 -10.31
C ARG A 59 -4.30 6.97 -8.85
N LEU A 60 -3.62 5.89 -8.41
CA LEU A 60 -3.49 5.55 -7.00
C LEU A 60 -2.26 6.23 -6.41
N LEU A 61 -2.44 7.09 -5.42
CA LEU A 61 -1.34 7.69 -4.66
C LEU A 61 -1.03 6.80 -3.46
N ALA A 62 0.08 6.07 -3.51
CA ALA A 62 0.47 5.12 -2.48
C ALA A 62 1.57 5.69 -1.57
N MET A 63 1.38 5.57 -0.27
CA MET A 63 2.31 6.00 0.77
C MET A 63 2.63 4.85 1.72
N GLY A 64 3.79 4.94 2.38
CA GLY A 64 4.18 4.00 3.41
C GLY A 64 5.16 2.91 2.93
N GLY A 65 5.53 2.06 3.87
CA GLY A 65 6.66 1.15 3.69
C GLY A 65 6.45 0.07 2.63
N THR A 66 5.23 -0.46 2.49
CA THR A 66 4.91 -1.49 1.48
C THR A 66 5.01 -0.92 0.07
N ALA A 67 4.40 0.24 -0.18
CA ALA A 67 4.47 0.90 -1.48
C ALA A 67 5.92 1.24 -1.87
N LYS A 68 6.70 1.78 -0.92
CA LYS A 68 8.13 2.06 -1.12
C LYS A 68 8.94 0.80 -1.45
N ALA A 69 8.65 -0.32 -0.79
CA ALA A 69 9.33 -1.59 -1.03
C ALA A 69 9.00 -2.17 -2.42
N VAL A 70 7.73 -2.16 -2.81
CA VAL A 70 7.28 -2.57 -4.15
C VAL A 70 7.93 -1.70 -5.23
N ASN A 71 7.96 -0.38 -5.05
CA ASN A 71 8.62 0.52 -5.99
C ASN A 71 10.14 0.27 -6.08
N ARG A 72 10.79 -0.04 -4.95
CA ARG A 72 12.22 -0.38 -4.94
C ARG A 72 12.48 -1.68 -5.70
N LEU A 73 11.66 -2.69 -5.50
CA LEU A 73 11.73 -3.94 -6.24
C LEU A 73 11.58 -3.69 -7.75
N TYR A 74 10.57 -2.95 -8.17
CA TYR A 74 10.34 -2.59 -9.56
C TYR A 74 11.55 -1.88 -10.17
N ARG A 75 12.09 -0.86 -9.49
CA ARG A 75 13.25 -0.12 -9.96
C ARG A 75 14.52 -0.98 -10.02
N PHE A 76 14.68 -1.89 -9.09
CA PHE A 76 15.81 -2.80 -9.08
C PHE A 76 15.78 -3.77 -10.28
N THR A 77 14.62 -4.34 -10.56
CA THR A 77 14.45 -5.35 -11.64
C THR A 77 14.40 -4.73 -13.04
N THR A 78 13.73 -3.60 -13.20
CA THR A 78 13.49 -3.01 -14.53
C THR A 78 14.42 -1.84 -14.88
N LYS A 79 15.13 -1.28 -13.88
CA LYS A 79 15.88 -0.01 -13.99
C LYS A 79 15.02 1.20 -14.36
N ASN A 80 13.69 1.07 -14.27
CA ASN A 80 12.74 2.12 -14.51
C ASN A 80 12.39 2.84 -13.20
N SER A 81 12.08 4.14 -13.25
CA SER A 81 11.72 4.97 -12.09
C SER A 81 10.36 5.66 -12.22
N GLY A 82 9.58 5.33 -13.25
CA GLY A 82 8.24 5.87 -13.48
C GLY A 82 7.19 5.31 -12.51
N ALA A 83 5.96 5.77 -12.67
CA ALA A 83 4.80 5.20 -12.02
C ALA A 83 4.62 3.72 -12.41
N LEU A 84 4.04 2.92 -11.51
CA LEU A 84 3.74 1.53 -11.81
C LEU A 84 2.33 1.43 -12.39
N SER A 85 2.22 1.01 -13.65
CA SER A 85 0.90 0.74 -14.22
C SER A 85 0.23 -0.44 -13.52
N THR A 86 -1.10 -0.51 -13.59
CA THR A 86 -1.86 -1.64 -13.02
C THR A 86 -1.44 -2.96 -13.67
N GLU A 87 -1.17 -2.95 -14.98
CA GLU A 87 -0.64 -4.12 -15.71
C GLU A 87 0.74 -4.53 -15.18
N THR A 88 1.61 -3.56 -14.88
CA THR A 88 2.93 -3.83 -14.28
C THR A 88 2.80 -4.48 -12.90
N LEU A 89 1.92 -3.97 -12.04
CA LEU A 89 1.68 -4.57 -10.72
C LEU A 89 1.15 -6.01 -10.84
N SER A 90 0.20 -6.24 -11.75
CA SER A 90 -0.37 -7.58 -12.00
C SER A 90 0.69 -8.53 -12.58
N ALA A 91 1.52 -8.06 -13.53
CA ALA A 91 2.61 -8.86 -14.09
C ALA A 91 3.67 -9.22 -13.04
N MET A 92 4.07 -8.25 -12.21
CA MET A 92 5.00 -8.52 -11.09
C MET A 92 4.44 -9.57 -10.14
N LEU A 93 3.16 -9.49 -9.78
CA LEU A 93 2.51 -10.48 -8.91
C LEU A 93 2.46 -11.85 -9.58
N GLY A 94 2.17 -11.91 -10.88
CA GLY A 94 2.18 -13.15 -11.66
C GLY A 94 3.54 -13.84 -11.63
N VAL A 95 4.61 -13.13 -11.95
CA VAL A 95 5.99 -13.66 -11.91
C VAL A 95 6.35 -14.19 -10.52
N ILE A 96 6.00 -13.44 -9.46
CA ILE A 96 6.25 -13.85 -8.07
C ILE A 96 5.52 -15.16 -7.74
N CYS A 97 4.29 -15.33 -8.22
CA CYS A 97 3.51 -16.54 -8.00
C CYS A 97 4.00 -17.73 -8.85
N GLU A 98 4.59 -17.48 -10.01
CA GLU A 98 5.18 -18.52 -10.88
C GLU A 98 6.56 -18.99 -10.40
N GLN A 99 7.34 -18.09 -9.78
CA GLN A 99 8.71 -18.33 -9.33
C GLN A 99 8.89 -17.87 -7.88
N PRO A 100 8.19 -18.46 -6.92
CA PRO A 100 8.10 -17.94 -5.56
C PRO A 100 9.41 -18.07 -4.75
N GLU A 101 10.23 -19.08 -5.02
CA GLU A 101 11.54 -19.26 -4.36
C GLU A 101 12.51 -18.16 -4.79
N GLU A 102 12.66 -17.96 -6.10
CA GLU A 102 13.50 -16.92 -6.68
C GLU A 102 13.01 -15.51 -6.28
N ALA A 103 11.70 -15.35 -6.15
CA ALA A 103 11.12 -14.11 -5.67
C ALA A 103 11.50 -13.84 -4.21
N LEU A 104 11.47 -14.84 -3.34
CA LEU A 104 11.85 -14.70 -1.93
C LEU A 104 13.34 -14.35 -1.78
N ASP A 105 14.22 -14.97 -2.56
CA ASP A 105 15.64 -14.65 -2.61
C ASP A 105 15.85 -13.19 -3.03
N LEU A 106 15.19 -12.77 -4.11
CA LEU A 106 15.23 -11.39 -4.58
C LEU A 106 14.71 -10.40 -3.52
N PHE A 107 13.65 -10.74 -2.81
CA PHE A 107 13.12 -9.89 -1.73
C PHE A 107 14.10 -9.78 -0.57
N THR A 108 14.78 -10.86 -0.24
CA THR A 108 15.79 -10.88 0.81
C THR A 108 16.98 -9.99 0.46
N ASP A 109 17.36 -9.93 -0.79
CA ASP A 109 18.44 -9.06 -1.28
C ASP A 109 18.02 -7.58 -1.32
N VAL A 110 16.83 -7.28 -1.80
CA VAL A 110 16.37 -5.91 -2.05
C VAL A 110 15.71 -5.26 -0.82
N GLU A 111 14.91 -6.03 -0.07
CA GLU A 111 14.11 -5.59 1.07
C GLU A 111 14.07 -6.62 2.20
N PRO A 112 15.21 -6.97 2.82
CA PRO A 112 15.31 -8.07 3.79
C PRO A 112 14.32 -7.96 4.95
N LYS A 113 14.03 -6.73 5.41
CA LYS A 113 13.08 -6.48 6.50
C LYS A 113 11.62 -6.77 6.12
N ARG A 114 11.33 -7.00 4.85
CA ARG A 114 9.99 -7.18 4.31
C ARG A 114 9.85 -8.39 3.41
N ALA A 115 10.86 -9.23 3.29
CA ALA A 115 10.88 -10.36 2.37
C ALA A 115 9.57 -11.19 2.45
N HIS A 116 9.16 -11.60 3.66
CA HIS A 116 7.94 -12.40 3.86
C HIS A 116 6.61 -11.63 3.77
N THR A 117 6.63 -10.31 3.65
CA THR A 117 5.40 -9.49 3.59
C THR A 117 5.26 -8.72 2.28
N LEU A 118 6.26 -8.81 1.39
CA LEU A 118 6.29 -8.02 0.18
C LEU A 118 5.27 -8.52 -0.86
N ALA A 119 5.20 -9.84 -1.09
CA ALA A 119 4.23 -10.43 -2.01
C ALA A 119 2.77 -10.21 -1.53
N PRO A 120 2.39 -10.49 -0.26
CA PRO A 120 1.07 -10.10 0.25
C PRO A 120 0.77 -8.61 0.11
N GLY A 121 1.77 -7.76 0.34
CA GLY A 121 1.64 -6.32 0.16
C GLY A 121 1.42 -5.90 -1.29
N LEU A 122 2.11 -6.54 -2.23
CA LEU A 122 1.90 -6.33 -3.67
C LEU A 122 0.49 -6.78 -4.08
N ALA A 123 0.01 -7.93 -3.60
CA ALA A 123 -1.35 -8.41 -3.86
C ALA A 123 -2.42 -7.40 -3.38
N VAL A 124 -2.22 -6.79 -2.21
CA VAL A 124 -3.10 -5.71 -1.71
C VAL A 124 -3.09 -4.49 -2.65
N LEU A 125 -1.91 -4.02 -3.07
CA LEU A 125 -1.79 -2.85 -3.94
C LEU A 125 -2.37 -3.12 -5.32
N THR A 126 -2.12 -4.29 -5.89
CA THR A 126 -2.70 -4.73 -7.17
C THR A 126 -4.22 -4.75 -7.09
N ALA A 127 -4.79 -5.37 -6.05
CA ALA A 127 -6.23 -5.42 -5.87
C ALA A 127 -6.87 -4.04 -5.69
N LEU A 128 -6.17 -3.09 -5.02
CA LEU A 128 -6.62 -1.70 -4.88
C LEU A 128 -6.66 -0.99 -6.23
N THR A 129 -5.59 -1.08 -7.03
CA THR A 129 -5.55 -0.43 -8.36
C THR A 129 -6.60 -1.00 -9.30
N GLU A 130 -6.76 -2.32 -9.33
CA GLU A 130 -7.77 -2.98 -10.15
C GLU A 130 -9.20 -2.61 -9.72
N TYR A 131 -9.51 -2.72 -8.43
CA TYR A 131 -10.86 -2.42 -7.93
C TYR A 131 -11.27 -0.97 -8.15
N MET A 132 -10.34 -0.05 -7.90
CA MET A 132 -10.58 1.38 -8.09
C MET A 132 -10.50 1.83 -9.55
N ASN A 133 -10.17 0.90 -10.45
CA ASN A 133 -9.98 1.16 -11.89
C ASN A 133 -8.93 2.23 -12.15
N CYS A 134 -7.85 2.23 -11.36
CA CYS A 134 -6.73 3.14 -11.56
C CYS A 134 -5.85 2.67 -12.71
N SER A 135 -5.33 3.60 -13.51
CA SER A 135 -4.38 3.28 -14.60
C SER A 135 -2.98 2.97 -14.08
N GLU A 136 -2.59 3.62 -12.99
CA GLU A 136 -1.24 3.52 -12.44
C GLU A 136 -1.20 3.88 -10.95
N MET A 137 -0.10 3.47 -10.30
CA MET A 137 0.22 3.79 -8.92
C MET A 137 1.48 4.67 -8.87
N ASP A 138 1.36 5.83 -8.23
CA ASP A 138 2.49 6.67 -7.83
C ASP A 138 2.87 6.39 -6.39
N VAL A 139 4.16 6.28 -6.13
CA VAL A 139 4.67 6.08 -4.77
C VAL A 139 5.29 7.36 -4.23
N TYR A 140 4.65 7.91 -3.21
CA TYR A 140 5.13 9.12 -2.57
C TYR A 140 6.12 8.81 -1.45
N PRO A 141 7.24 9.56 -1.36
CA PRO A 141 8.26 9.36 -0.33
C PRO A 141 7.83 9.84 1.05
N VAL A 142 6.77 10.64 1.12
CA VAL A 142 6.20 11.19 2.35
C VAL A 142 5.21 10.22 3.01
N GLY A 143 4.90 10.43 4.27
CA GLY A 143 3.95 9.63 5.02
C GLY A 143 3.31 10.44 6.15
N VAL A 144 2.61 9.76 7.04
CA VAL A 144 1.89 10.38 8.16
C VAL A 144 2.80 11.24 9.03
N ARG A 145 4.07 10.84 9.22
CA ARG A 145 5.03 11.60 10.05
C ARG A 145 5.37 12.94 9.45
N GLU A 146 5.65 12.96 8.16
CA GLU A 146 5.99 14.17 7.43
C GLU A 146 4.80 15.13 7.37
N GLY A 147 3.60 14.61 7.06
CA GLY A 147 2.38 15.43 7.08
C GLY A 147 2.02 15.97 8.47
N PHE A 148 2.28 15.18 9.52
CA PHE A 148 2.11 15.66 10.90
C PHE A 148 3.09 16.80 11.24
N LEU A 149 4.37 16.67 10.86
CA LEU A 149 5.37 17.73 11.06
C LEU A 149 5.00 19.01 10.29
N GLU A 150 4.52 18.88 9.07
CA GLU A 150 4.05 20.02 8.27
C GLU A 150 2.88 20.73 8.95
N ALA A 151 1.88 19.97 9.43
CA ALA A 151 0.76 20.55 10.17
C ALA A 151 1.18 21.28 11.46
N LEU A 152 2.17 20.74 12.19
CA LEU A 152 2.74 21.41 13.37
C LEU A 152 3.49 22.70 13.02
N LEU A 153 4.14 22.76 11.85
CA LEU A 153 4.85 23.95 11.40
C LEU A 153 3.89 25.05 10.94
N GLU A 154 2.77 24.66 10.34
CA GLU A 154 1.72 25.60 9.91
C GLU A 154 0.90 26.15 11.08
N GLN A 155 0.61 25.32 12.06
CA GLN A 155 -0.17 25.68 13.26
C GLN A 155 0.50 25.10 14.51
N PRO A 156 1.62 25.71 14.97
CA PRO A 156 2.30 25.19 16.15
C PRO A 156 1.42 25.34 17.39
N PRO A 157 1.29 24.28 18.21
CA PRO A 157 0.60 24.35 19.49
C PRO A 157 1.29 25.39 20.40
N GLN A 158 0.50 26.15 21.13
CA GLN A 158 1.02 27.24 21.98
C GLN A 158 1.65 26.73 23.29
N GLU A 159 1.22 25.53 23.74
CA GLU A 159 1.71 24.88 24.95
C GLU A 159 2.21 23.46 24.66
N PRO A 160 3.25 22.95 25.38
CA PRO A 160 3.78 21.60 25.19
C PRO A 160 2.73 20.48 25.34
N ASP A 161 1.78 20.65 26.27
CA ASP A 161 0.71 19.68 26.51
C ASP A 161 -0.31 19.62 25.35
N ASP A 162 -0.41 20.67 24.56
CA ASP A 162 -1.26 20.71 23.36
C ASP A 162 -0.74 19.77 22.27
N ILE A 163 0.58 19.55 22.22
CA ILE A 163 1.19 18.59 21.27
C ILE A 163 0.69 17.18 21.55
N ILE A 164 0.65 16.77 22.81
CA ILE A 164 0.19 15.44 23.22
C ILE A 164 -1.30 15.30 22.93
N SER A 165 -2.08 16.32 23.26
CA SER A 165 -3.53 16.34 23.00
C SER A 165 -3.83 16.30 21.50
N TYR A 166 -3.06 17.00 20.69
CA TYR A 166 -3.16 16.97 19.23
C TYR A 166 -2.81 15.58 18.66
N ILE A 167 -1.72 14.96 19.12
CA ILE A 167 -1.28 13.63 18.71
C ILE A 167 -2.34 12.56 19.05
N LEU A 168 -2.97 12.68 20.23
CA LEU A 168 -3.97 11.75 20.71
C LEU A 168 -5.38 12.02 20.13
N GLY A 169 -5.55 13.08 19.33
CA GLY A 169 -6.85 13.49 18.79
C GLY A 169 -7.82 13.96 19.88
N LEU A 170 -7.29 14.46 21.02
CA LEU A 170 -8.05 14.92 22.18
C LEU A 170 -8.28 16.44 22.17
N SER A 171 -7.74 17.17 21.20
CA SER A 171 -8.01 18.59 21.02
C SER A 171 -9.45 18.79 20.56
N LYS A 172 -10.15 19.61 21.30
CA LYS A 172 -11.56 19.99 21.07
C LYS A 172 -11.70 20.90 19.85
#